data_f9ed7a2064b592d92dbf706dc731faed
#
_entry.id   f9ed7a2064b592d92dbf706dc731faed
#
_cell.length_a   1.000
_cell.length_b   1.000
_cell.length_c   1.000
_cell.angle_alpha   90.00
_cell.angle_beta   90.00
_cell.angle_gamma   90.00
#
_symmetry.space_group_name_H-M   'P 1'
#
loop_
_entity.id
_entity.type
_entity.pdbx_description
1 polymer ?
#
loop_
_entity_poly.entity_id
_entity_poly.type
_entity_poly.pdbx_seq_one_letter_code
_entity_poly.pdbx_strand_id
1 'polypeptide(L)'
;MNLLRKLFDRPRKSAGQALVEYVIILAVFAALLLVAIPSFEDAVGTAYINTENKVTEDEPPTPSIPIPSSSPGVTDYTVTYNANGGTNAPALQIKQHNVDLNLSSELPIYSNHTFTGWSTSLSRANSHIIDYSPGDLYTANANLTLYASWVTQGVQYTLRYYVNSPSGSTAYFQGSASPITRTKYHDVATTIISDVPVCAGYTFVGWNETSTSTIATYQGGSPFYDNRNADFYAIWAPDAFTVNYHANGGSGTPPASAQYSTGSTVTVQNAQLTKTNCQFAGWSENSGSSLVDNPIGSTFEMPNHDVDLYAVYMPTEFPYNGTDGTDGSIQSFTAPVDGTYQIQLWGAKGGRSCSEGVVNTNRPNGGYTYVNVRLTRGQTIFFAVGGHGSDNDFSRSRTAAAANPGGWNGGGNGFTDAAVDEGGNFSSNTREGSGGGGGATAAYTASVGDGQLVNYSGRMGNILGVAGGGAGANYSGTDGYGGGTSGGNGSYAGTQSTGYAFGRGESATSSRRIR
;
A
#
# COMPACT_ATOMS: atom_id res chain seq x y z
N MET A 1 -21.62 7.98 -39.92
CA MET A 1 -21.10 6.62 -40.18
C MET A 1 -19.56 6.52 -40.27
N ASN A 2 -18.85 7.55 -40.71
CA ASN A 2 -17.36 7.50 -40.80
C ASN A 2 -16.61 7.70 -39.48
N LEU A 3 -17.24 8.21 -38.43
CA LEU A 3 -16.62 8.42 -37.10
C LEU A 3 -16.56 7.11 -36.26
N LEU A 4 -17.57 6.24 -36.40
CA LEU A 4 -17.64 4.95 -35.71
C LEU A 4 -16.63 3.92 -36.25
N ARG A 5 -16.29 3.96 -37.53
CA ARG A 5 -15.29 3.05 -38.11
C ARG A 5 -13.86 3.30 -37.65
N LYS A 6 -13.51 4.54 -37.27
CA LYS A 6 -12.17 4.90 -36.74
C LYS A 6 -11.94 4.51 -35.28
N LEU A 7 -12.99 4.17 -34.53
CA LEU A 7 -12.91 3.76 -33.12
C LEU A 7 -12.53 2.27 -32.94
N PHE A 8 -12.72 1.43 -33.96
CA PHE A 8 -12.48 -0.01 -33.88
C PHE A 8 -11.16 -0.50 -34.47
N ASP A 9 -10.36 0.38 -35.11
CA ASP A 9 -9.11 0.03 -35.81
C ASP A 9 -7.84 0.45 -35.03
N ARG A 10 -7.81 0.29 -33.70
CA ARG A 10 -6.60 0.60 -32.89
C ARG A 10 -5.98 -0.66 -32.26
N PRO A 11 -4.62 -0.70 -32.16
CA PRO A 11 -3.91 -1.84 -31.57
C PRO A 11 -4.29 -2.01 -30.09
N ARG A 12 -4.26 -3.26 -29.63
CA ARG A 12 -4.64 -3.69 -28.27
C ARG A 12 -3.97 -2.85 -27.18
N LYS A 13 -4.76 -2.08 -26.47
CA LYS A 13 -4.37 -1.33 -25.27
C LYS A 13 -4.53 -2.20 -24.02
N SER A 14 -3.84 -1.85 -22.92
CA SER A 14 -3.94 -2.54 -21.63
C SER A 14 -5.38 -2.51 -21.08
N ALA A 15 -5.76 -3.51 -20.28
CA ALA A 15 -7.12 -3.67 -19.75
C ALA A 15 -7.65 -2.43 -19.01
N GLY A 16 -6.80 -1.67 -18.34
CA GLY A 16 -7.19 -0.44 -17.63
C GLY A 16 -7.57 0.73 -18.55
N GLN A 17 -6.91 0.87 -19.71
CA GLN A 17 -7.26 1.91 -20.69
C GLN A 17 -8.57 1.59 -21.43
N ALA A 18 -8.88 0.31 -21.65
CA ALA A 18 -10.14 -0.10 -22.22
C ALA A 18 -11.32 0.22 -21.30
N LEU A 19 -11.17 0.03 -19.99
CA LEU A 19 -12.21 0.33 -19.00
C LEU A 19 -12.57 1.82 -18.96
N VAL A 20 -11.59 2.70 -19.00
CA VAL A 20 -11.82 4.17 -19.00
C VAL A 20 -12.53 4.60 -20.29
N GLU A 21 -12.15 4.04 -21.46
CA GLU A 21 -12.83 4.34 -22.73
C GLU A 21 -14.30 3.82 -22.73
N TYR A 22 -14.58 2.66 -22.14
CA TYR A 22 -15.94 2.16 -21.98
C TYR A 22 -16.80 3.02 -21.06
N VAL A 23 -16.25 3.49 -19.93
CA VAL A 23 -16.96 4.40 -19.01
C VAL A 23 -17.28 5.73 -19.68
N ILE A 24 -16.36 6.29 -20.47
CA ILE A 24 -16.59 7.54 -21.22
C ILE A 24 -17.65 7.34 -22.30
N ILE A 25 -17.63 6.23 -23.03
CA ILE A 25 -18.64 5.91 -24.06
C ILE A 25 -20.02 5.75 -23.41
N LEU A 26 -20.11 5.05 -22.27
CA LEU A 26 -21.37 4.88 -21.52
C LEU A 26 -21.91 6.23 -21.00
N ALA A 27 -21.06 7.10 -20.50
CA ALA A 27 -21.43 8.44 -20.03
C ALA A 27 -21.93 9.32 -21.17
N VAL A 28 -21.31 9.26 -22.36
CA VAL A 28 -21.75 10.00 -23.55
C VAL A 28 -23.08 9.44 -24.07
N PHE A 29 -23.30 8.11 -24.05
CA PHE A 29 -24.58 7.51 -24.41
C PHE A 29 -25.69 7.90 -23.42
N ALA A 30 -25.42 7.89 -22.12
CA ALA A 30 -26.38 8.34 -21.10
C ALA A 30 -26.72 9.83 -21.24
N ALA A 31 -25.74 10.67 -21.55
CA ALA A 31 -25.97 12.10 -21.80
C ALA A 31 -26.79 12.35 -23.09
N LEU A 32 -26.56 11.57 -24.15
CA LEU A 32 -27.33 11.63 -25.39
C LEU A 32 -28.78 11.15 -25.20
N LEU A 33 -29.00 10.12 -24.36
CA LEU A 33 -30.36 9.66 -24.01
C LEU A 33 -31.12 10.72 -23.20
N LEU A 34 -30.47 11.37 -22.23
CA LEU A 34 -31.05 12.45 -21.41
C LEU A 34 -31.47 13.69 -22.23
N VAL A 35 -30.79 13.96 -23.34
CA VAL A 35 -31.13 15.06 -24.27
C VAL A 35 -32.23 14.65 -25.26
N ALA A 36 -32.32 13.33 -25.59
CA ALA A 36 -33.29 12.83 -26.56
C ALA A 36 -34.71 12.59 -25.96
N ILE A 37 -34.80 12.27 -24.66
CA ILE A 37 -36.08 11.99 -23.99
C ILE A 37 -37.04 13.19 -23.98
N PRO A 38 -36.62 14.42 -23.62
CA PRO A 38 -37.50 15.58 -23.62
C PRO A 38 -38.05 15.91 -25.02
N SER A 39 -37.22 15.77 -26.07
CA SER A 39 -37.64 16.03 -27.44
C SER A 39 -38.60 14.98 -27.99
N PHE A 40 -38.61 13.76 -27.43
CA PHE A 40 -39.55 12.72 -27.77
C PHE A 40 -40.92 12.93 -27.11
N GLU A 41 -40.94 13.35 -25.83
CA GLU A 41 -42.18 13.72 -25.12
C GLU A 41 -42.88 14.90 -25.77
N ASP A 42 -42.14 15.98 -26.17
CA ASP A 42 -42.67 17.13 -26.89
C ASP A 42 -43.21 16.78 -28.27
N ALA A 43 -42.57 15.84 -28.98
CA ALA A 43 -43.04 15.40 -30.29
C ALA A 43 -44.32 14.55 -30.20
N VAL A 44 -44.46 13.72 -29.16
CA VAL A 44 -45.67 12.95 -28.91
C VAL A 44 -46.81 13.83 -28.42
N GLY A 45 -46.53 14.80 -27.51
CA GLY A 45 -47.48 15.76 -27.02
C GLY A 45 -48.04 16.65 -28.14
N THR A 46 -47.17 17.13 -29.05
CA THR A 46 -47.57 17.96 -30.21
C THR A 46 -48.41 17.16 -31.23
N ALA A 47 -48.11 15.87 -31.43
CA ALA A 47 -48.92 15.00 -32.29
C ALA A 47 -50.33 14.75 -31.71
N TYR A 48 -50.45 14.63 -30.38
CA TYR A 48 -51.73 14.41 -29.69
C TYR A 48 -52.63 15.66 -29.75
N ILE A 49 -52.07 16.86 -29.49
CA ILE A 49 -52.79 18.13 -29.57
C ILE A 49 -53.27 18.43 -31.00
N ASN A 50 -52.46 18.10 -32.00
CA ASN A 50 -52.88 18.30 -33.41
C ASN A 50 -53.97 17.35 -33.87
N THR A 51 -54.22 16.23 -33.18
CA THR A 51 -55.33 15.32 -33.50
C THR A 51 -56.64 15.76 -32.85
N GLU A 52 -56.61 16.37 -31.65
CA GLU A 52 -57.79 16.89 -30.98
C GLU A 52 -58.35 18.17 -31.67
N ASN A 53 -57.47 19.03 -32.20
CA ASN A 53 -57.91 20.26 -32.88
C ASN A 53 -58.49 20.05 -34.29
N LYS A 54 -58.55 18.83 -34.81
CA LYS A 54 -59.14 18.50 -36.13
C LYS A 54 -60.56 17.95 -36.07
N VAL A 55 -61.13 17.79 -34.87
CA VAL A 55 -62.43 17.12 -34.68
C VAL A 55 -63.57 18.11 -34.34
N THR A 56 -63.27 19.40 -34.21
CA THR A 56 -64.29 20.39 -33.88
C THR A 56 -64.43 21.43 -34.98
N GLU A 57 -65.02 21.09 -36.14
CA GLU A 57 -65.79 22.01 -36.96
C GLU A 57 -66.44 21.25 -38.11
N ASP A 58 -67.76 21.39 -38.21
CA ASP A 58 -68.73 21.06 -39.26
C ASP A 58 -69.60 19.82 -39.00
N GLU A 59 -70.73 20.10 -38.34
CA GLU A 59 -72.02 19.36 -38.52
C GLU A 59 -72.94 20.13 -39.47
N PRO A 60 -73.45 19.51 -40.51
CA PRO A 60 -74.75 19.84 -41.05
C PRO A 60 -75.72 18.66 -40.90
N PRO A 61 -77.04 18.85 -41.03
CA PRO A 61 -78.10 18.14 -40.33
C PRO A 61 -78.40 16.76 -40.91
N THR A 62 -78.78 15.88 -40.01
CA THR A 62 -79.25 14.48 -40.28
C THR A 62 -80.39 14.34 -41.27
N PRO A 63 -80.29 13.30 -42.12
CA PRO A 63 -81.46 12.50 -42.44
C PRO A 63 -81.36 11.09 -41.85
N SER A 64 -82.41 10.64 -41.19
CA SER A 64 -82.60 9.31 -40.70
C SER A 64 -82.56 8.30 -41.84
N ILE A 65 -81.57 7.41 -41.81
CA ILE A 65 -81.56 6.20 -42.65
C ILE A 65 -81.49 4.95 -41.74
N PRO A 66 -82.19 3.90 -42.02
CA PRO A 66 -82.31 2.77 -41.11
C PRO A 66 -81.03 1.97 -41.00
N ILE A 67 -80.78 1.53 -39.79
CA ILE A 67 -79.64 0.71 -39.42
C ILE A 67 -79.66 -0.58 -40.26
N PRO A 68 -78.60 -0.86 -41.06
CA PRO A 68 -78.37 -2.23 -41.50
C PRO A 68 -77.71 -2.99 -40.37
N SER A 69 -78.35 -4.04 -39.95
CA SER A 69 -77.75 -5.04 -39.06
C SER A 69 -76.43 -5.59 -39.59
N SER A 70 -75.47 -5.80 -38.69
CA SER A 70 -74.27 -6.61 -38.83
C SER A 70 -73.22 -6.19 -39.85
N SER A 71 -72.24 -5.50 -39.40
CA SER A 71 -70.90 -5.59 -40.02
C SER A 71 -70.31 -6.98 -39.72
N PRO A 72 -69.91 -7.72 -40.77
CA PRO A 72 -69.38 -9.08 -40.56
C PRO A 72 -67.88 -8.91 -40.06
N GLY A 73 -67.59 -9.43 -38.87
CA GLY A 73 -66.25 -9.88 -38.58
C GLY A 73 -65.41 -9.15 -37.52
N VAL A 74 -66.02 -8.40 -36.64
CA VAL A 74 -65.23 -7.99 -35.41
C VAL A 74 -65.54 -9.08 -34.38
N THR A 75 -64.53 -9.93 -34.14
CA THR A 75 -64.60 -10.90 -33.05
C THR A 75 -64.29 -10.18 -31.75
N ASP A 76 -65.34 -9.99 -30.93
CA ASP A 76 -65.14 -9.43 -29.58
C ASP A 76 -64.84 -10.56 -28.61
N TYR A 77 -63.95 -10.28 -27.68
CA TYR A 77 -63.59 -11.19 -26.59
C TYR A 77 -64.09 -10.62 -25.27
N THR A 78 -64.35 -11.50 -24.32
CA THR A 78 -64.83 -11.11 -23.00
C THR A 78 -63.70 -11.23 -21.97
N VAL A 79 -63.50 -10.20 -21.14
CA VAL A 79 -62.69 -10.25 -19.93
C VAL A 79 -63.64 -10.26 -18.73
N THR A 80 -63.65 -11.39 -18.02
CA THR A 80 -64.51 -11.60 -16.87
C THR A 80 -63.70 -11.58 -15.57
N TYR A 81 -64.21 -10.93 -14.55
CA TYR A 81 -63.59 -10.83 -13.25
C TYR A 81 -64.35 -11.66 -12.22
N ASN A 82 -63.64 -12.54 -11.53
CA ASN A 82 -64.20 -13.37 -10.45
C ASN A 82 -63.55 -12.93 -9.12
N ALA A 83 -64.37 -12.48 -8.19
CA ALA A 83 -63.91 -12.03 -6.89
C ALA A 83 -63.33 -13.16 -6.01
N ASN A 84 -63.39 -14.42 -6.40
CA ASN A 84 -62.82 -15.58 -5.70
C ASN A 84 -63.10 -15.56 -4.20
N GLY A 85 -64.37 -15.59 -3.80
CA GLY A 85 -64.81 -15.52 -2.41
C GLY A 85 -65.07 -14.10 -1.88
N GLY A 86 -64.54 -13.07 -2.54
CA GLY A 86 -64.85 -11.67 -2.25
C GLY A 86 -66.10 -11.16 -2.94
N THR A 87 -66.32 -9.85 -2.88
CA THR A 87 -67.43 -9.10 -3.50
C THR A 87 -66.89 -7.98 -4.37
N ASN A 88 -67.78 -7.31 -5.12
CA ASN A 88 -67.44 -6.15 -5.95
C ASN A 88 -66.34 -6.44 -7.00
N ALA A 89 -66.41 -7.60 -7.66
CA ALA A 89 -65.61 -7.84 -8.84
C ALA A 89 -65.93 -6.79 -9.91
N PRO A 90 -64.95 -6.29 -10.68
CA PRO A 90 -65.21 -5.40 -11.80
C PRO A 90 -66.23 -5.98 -12.79
N ALA A 91 -66.95 -5.09 -13.45
CA ALA A 91 -67.86 -5.49 -14.51
C ALA A 91 -67.12 -6.14 -15.68
N LEU A 92 -67.81 -7.02 -16.43
CA LEU A 92 -67.28 -7.62 -17.64
C LEU A 92 -66.83 -6.51 -18.62
N GLN A 93 -65.64 -6.67 -19.20
CA GLN A 93 -65.12 -5.78 -20.25
C GLN A 93 -65.13 -6.51 -21.61
N ILE A 94 -65.34 -5.74 -22.67
CA ILE A 94 -65.25 -6.21 -24.04
C ILE A 94 -63.93 -5.82 -24.65
N LYS A 95 -63.15 -6.80 -25.11
CA LYS A 95 -61.90 -6.65 -25.83
C LYS A 95 -62.14 -6.81 -27.33
N GLN A 96 -61.94 -5.76 -28.10
CA GLN A 96 -62.04 -5.83 -29.56
C GLN A 96 -60.81 -6.52 -30.16
N HIS A 97 -60.98 -7.22 -31.25
CA HIS A 97 -59.89 -7.87 -31.96
C HIS A 97 -58.83 -6.85 -32.39
N ASN A 98 -57.57 -7.12 -32.05
CA ASN A 98 -56.39 -6.24 -32.30
C ASN A 98 -56.44 -4.84 -31.67
N VAL A 99 -57.35 -4.61 -30.71
CA VAL A 99 -57.38 -3.38 -29.92
C VAL A 99 -57.00 -3.72 -28.48
N ASP A 100 -55.94 -3.14 -27.95
CA ASP A 100 -55.51 -3.40 -26.59
C ASP A 100 -56.53 -2.89 -25.58
N LEU A 101 -56.68 -3.62 -24.47
CA LEU A 101 -57.64 -3.31 -23.42
C LEU A 101 -56.90 -3.07 -22.10
N ASN A 102 -57.10 -1.90 -21.50
CA ASN A 102 -56.69 -1.71 -20.10
C ASN A 102 -57.68 -2.47 -19.20
N LEU A 103 -57.17 -3.40 -18.41
CA LEU A 103 -57.96 -4.10 -17.42
C LEU A 103 -58.50 -3.11 -16.39
N SER A 104 -59.66 -3.44 -15.82
CA SER A 104 -60.30 -2.57 -14.80
C SER A 104 -59.36 -2.28 -13.64
N SER A 105 -59.34 -1.03 -13.23
CA SER A 105 -58.62 -0.58 -12.02
C SER A 105 -59.48 -0.71 -10.75
N GLU A 106 -60.75 -1.11 -10.87
CA GLU A 106 -61.60 -1.36 -9.71
C GLU A 106 -61.10 -2.56 -8.90
N LEU A 107 -61.16 -2.45 -7.58
CA LEU A 107 -60.68 -3.47 -6.67
C LEU A 107 -61.82 -4.23 -6.02
N PRO A 108 -61.82 -5.55 -6.05
CA PRO A 108 -62.77 -6.37 -5.29
C PRO A 108 -62.48 -6.24 -3.79
N ILE A 109 -63.47 -6.59 -2.97
CA ILE A 109 -63.39 -6.53 -1.52
C ILE A 109 -63.66 -7.92 -0.92
N TYR A 110 -62.82 -8.32 0.04
CA TYR A 110 -63.04 -9.52 0.84
C TYR A 110 -62.72 -9.23 2.31
N SER A 111 -63.69 -9.50 3.22
CA SER A 111 -63.52 -9.23 4.62
C SER A 111 -62.31 -9.95 5.20
N ASN A 112 -61.44 -9.23 5.96
CA ASN A 112 -60.21 -9.76 6.55
C ASN A 112 -59.16 -10.27 5.54
N HIS A 113 -59.25 -9.84 4.29
CA HIS A 113 -58.26 -10.17 3.24
C HIS A 113 -57.82 -8.91 2.50
N THR A 114 -56.58 -8.93 2.00
CA THR A 114 -56.06 -7.91 1.11
C THR A 114 -55.99 -8.47 -0.29
N PHE A 115 -56.52 -7.73 -1.25
CA PHE A 115 -56.39 -8.05 -2.68
C PHE A 115 -54.96 -7.86 -3.13
N THR A 116 -54.39 -8.86 -3.82
CA THR A 116 -52.97 -8.83 -4.26
C THR A 116 -52.81 -8.73 -5.77
N GLY A 117 -53.86 -9.00 -6.54
CA GLY A 117 -53.85 -8.94 -7.98
C GLY A 117 -54.76 -10.01 -8.62
N TRP A 118 -54.71 -10.10 -9.93
CA TRP A 118 -55.51 -10.98 -10.74
C TRP A 118 -54.68 -12.17 -11.26
N SER A 119 -55.30 -13.37 -11.25
CA SER A 119 -54.70 -14.61 -11.75
C SER A 119 -55.56 -15.22 -12.88
N THR A 120 -54.92 -15.85 -13.86
CA THR A 120 -55.62 -16.43 -15.02
C THR A 120 -56.32 -17.76 -14.75
N SER A 121 -56.16 -18.30 -13.53
CA SER A 121 -56.90 -19.47 -13.06
C SER A 121 -57.13 -19.43 -11.54
N LEU A 122 -58.17 -20.13 -11.10
CA LEU A 122 -58.46 -20.26 -9.67
C LEU A 122 -57.31 -20.89 -8.87
N SER A 123 -56.66 -21.89 -9.44
CA SER A 123 -55.51 -22.54 -8.81
C SER A 123 -54.35 -21.56 -8.60
N ARG A 124 -54.05 -20.71 -9.59
CA ARG A 124 -53.03 -19.68 -9.50
C ARG A 124 -53.41 -18.62 -8.47
N ALA A 125 -54.66 -18.16 -8.45
CA ALA A 125 -55.18 -17.22 -7.49
C ALA A 125 -55.01 -17.73 -6.03
N ASN A 126 -55.36 -18.99 -5.79
CA ASN A 126 -55.23 -19.63 -4.50
C ASN A 126 -53.78 -19.93 -4.11
N SER A 127 -52.88 -19.97 -5.08
CA SER A 127 -51.43 -20.09 -4.87
C SER A 127 -50.74 -18.72 -4.87
N HIS A 128 -51.46 -17.60 -4.85
CA HIS A 128 -50.97 -16.21 -4.87
C HIS A 128 -50.06 -15.88 -6.06
N ILE A 129 -50.21 -16.56 -7.18
CA ILE A 129 -49.48 -16.30 -8.42
C ILE A 129 -50.26 -15.27 -9.23
N ILE A 130 -49.75 -14.04 -9.27
CA ILE A 130 -50.38 -12.91 -9.94
C ILE A 130 -49.93 -12.86 -11.38
N ASP A 131 -50.89 -12.71 -12.30
CA ASP A 131 -50.64 -12.58 -13.73
C ASP A 131 -50.85 -11.14 -14.21
N TYR A 132 -51.79 -10.40 -13.57
CA TYR A 132 -52.14 -9.03 -13.91
C TYR A 132 -52.39 -8.19 -12.65
N SER A 133 -51.97 -6.95 -12.70
CA SER A 133 -52.36 -5.91 -11.76
C SER A 133 -53.61 -5.17 -12.28
N PRO A 134 -54.38 -4.51 -11.41
CA PRO A 134 -55.42 -3.57 -11.85
C PRO A 134 -54.84 -2.51 -12.79
N GLY A 135 -55.53 -2.32 -13.94
CA GLY A 135 -55.09 -1.37 -14.97
C GLY A 135 -54.06 -1.91 -15.97
N ASP A 136 -53.56 -3.12 -15.81
CA ASP A 136 -52.59 -3.70 -16.75
C ASP A 136 -53.19 -3.86 -18.17
N LEU A 137 -52.31 -3.79 -19.16
CA LEU A 137 -52.70 -3.91 -20.58
C LEU A 137 -52.88 -5.37 -20.99
N TYR A 138 -54.07 -5.70 -21.49
CA TYR A 138 -54.39 -7.01 -22.07
C TYR A 138 -54.38 -6.94 -23.59
N THR A 139 -53.43 -7.62 -24.22
CA THR A 139 -53.18 -7.57 -25.67
C THR A 139 -53.71 -8.80 -26.43
N ALA A 140 -53.89 -9.94 -25.75
CA ALA A 140 -54.24 -11.19 -26.41
C ALA A 140 -55.67 -11.17 -26.99
N ASN A 141 -55.85 -11.70 -28.21
CA ASN A 141 -57.14 -11.85 -28.87
C ASN A 141 -57.85 -13.15 -28.43
N ALA A 142 -58.24 -13.19 -27.15
CA ALA A 142 -58.86 -14.36 -26.51
C ALA A 142 -59.79 -13.94 -25.37
N ASN A 143 -60.74 -14.77 -25.01
CA ASN A 143 -61.53 -14.62 -23.79
C ASN A 143 -60.61 -14.83 -22.59
N LEU A 144 -60.78 -14.04 -21.55
CA LEU A 144 -59.99 -14.09 -20.33
C LEU A 144 -60.93 -14.12 -19.10
N THR A 145 -60.63 -15.02 -18.17
CA THR A 145 -61.24 -14.99 -16.84
C THR A 145 -60.14 -14.73 -15.82
N LEU A 146 -60.33 -13.68 -15.03
CA LEU A 146 -59.38 -13.26 -13.98
C LEU A 146 -59.99 -13.56 -12.62
N TYR A 147 -59.26 -14.24 -11.79
CA TYR A 147 -59.62 -14.59 -10.42
C TYR A 147 -58.86 -13.73 -9.46
N ALA A 148 -59.54 -13.11 -8.50
CA ALA A 148 -58.90 -12.34 -7.46
C ALA A 148 -58.04 -13.23 -6.58
N SER A 149 -56.82 -12.79 -6.32
CA SER A 149 -55.91 -13.38 -5.35
C SER A 149 -55.97 -12.60 -4.03
N TRP A 150 -56.09 -13.33 -2.93
CA TRP A 150 -56.30 -12.78 -1.60
C TRP A 150 -55.29 -13.26 -0.61
N VAL A 151 -54.84 -12.38 0.29
CA VAL A 151 -54.08 -12.75 1.49
C VAL A 151 -54.86 -12.37 2.73
N THR A 152 -54.87 -13.26 3.70
CA THR A 152 -55.54 -13.02 4.98
C THR A 152 -54.89 -11.85 5.72
N GLN A 153 -55.69 -10.82 6.04
CA GLN A 153 -55.21 -9.71 6.85
C GLN A 153 -54.89 -10.17 8.26
N GLY A 154 -53.71 -9.83 8.77
CA GLY A 154 -53.38 -9.92 10.19
C GLY A 154 -52.19 -10.79 10.56
N VAL A 155 -51.79 -11.77 9.71
CA VAL A 155 -50.60 -12.56 10.03
C VAL A 155 -49.39 -11.99 9.27
N GLN A 156 -48.51 -11.39 10.03
CA GLN A 156 -47.28 -10.80 9.50
C GLN A 156 -46.05 -11.46 10.12
N TYR A 157 -45.02 -11.57 9.38
CA TYR A 157 -43.72 -12.09 9.80
C TYR A 157 -42.67 -11.01 9.60
N THR A 158 -41.63 -11.06 10.40
CA THR A 158 -40.50 -10.14 10.35
C THR A 158 -39.31 -10.83 9.74
N LEU A 159 -38.77 -10.26 8.66
CA LEU A 159 -37.50 -10.65 8.08
C LEU A 159 -36.44 -9.63 8.51
N ARG A 160 -35.33 -10.09 9.08
CA ARG A 160 -34.22 -9.22 9.53
C ARG A 160 -32.98 -9.58 8.74
N TYR A 161 -32.26 -8.57 8.32
CA TYR A 161 -31.03 -8.72 7.52
C TYR A 161 -29.86 -8.11 8.27
N TYR A 162 -28.91 -8.95 8.63
CA TYR A 162 -27.73 -8.59 9.41
C TYR A 162 -26.51 -8.50 8.50
N VAL A 163 -25.68 -7.48 8.70
CA VAL A 163 -24.42 -7.32 7.96
C VAL A 163 -23.41 -8.42 8.25
N ASN A 164 -23.51 -9.11 9.41
CA ASN A 164 -22.70 -10.27 9.77
C ASN A 164 -21.21 -10.06 9.46
N SER A 165 -20.61 -9.05 10.10
CA SER A 165 -19.21 -8.64 9.83
C SER A 165 -18.23 -9.80 10.00
N PRO A 166 -17.30 -10.03 9.05
CA PRO A 166 -16.18 -10.93 9.27
C PRO A 166 -15.34 -10.51 10.47
N SER A 167 -14.66 -11.48 11.08
CA SER A 167 -13.82 -11.23 12.27
C SER A 167 -12.78 -10.14 11.99
N GLY A 168 -12.64 -9.18 12.90
CA GLY A 168 -11.71 -8.06 12.76
C GLY A 168 -12.12 -6.97 11.76
N SER A 169 -13.28 -7.12 11.10
CA SER A 169 -13.78 -6.17 10.09
C SER A 169 -15.09 -5.54 10.51
N THR A 170 -15.46 -4.44 9.86
CA THR A 170 -16.73 -3.74 10.09
C THR A 170 -17.51 -3.67 8.77
N ALA A 171 -18.62 -4.40 8.72
CA ALA A 171 -19.57 -4.32 7.62
C ALA A 171 -20.73 -3.38 7.97
N TYR A 172 -21.32 -2.76 6.97
CA TYR A 172 -22.44 -1.83 7.15
C TYR A 172 -23.33 -1.78 5.90
N PHE A 173 -24.56 -1.32 6.07
CA PHE A 173 -25.43 -0.91 4.96
C PHE A 173 -25.25 0.58 4.67
N GLN A 174 -25.19 0.98 3.42
CA GLN A 174 -25.17 2.39 3.06
C GLN A 174 -26.52 3.03 3.38
N GLY A 175 -26.51 3.99 4.31
CA GLY A 175 -27.69 4.76 4.68
C GLY A 175 -28.73 4.05 5.56
N SER A 176 -28.44 2.83 6.03
CA SER A 176 -29.36 2.07 6.89
C SER A 176 -28.64 1.42 8.07
N ALA A 177 -29.33 1.30 9.20
CA ALA A 177 -28.80 0.54 10.33
C ALA A 177 -28.95 -0.99 10.11
N SER A 178 -28.10 -1.78 10.75
CA SER A 178 -28.20 -3.23 10.82
C SER A 178 -28.91 -3.63 12.13
N PRO A 179 -29.92 -4.53 12.11
CA PRO A 179 -30.48 -5.18 10.92
C PRO A 179 -31.47 -4.31 10.15
N ILE A 180 -31.52 -4.46 8.83
CA ILE A 180 -32.65 -4.00 8.03
C ILE A 180 -33.82 -4.92 8.30
N THR A 181 -35.02 -4.35 8.47
CA THR A 181 -36.24 -5.11 8.76
C THR A 181 -37.24 -4.97 7.59
N ARG A 182 -37.86 -6.07 7.20
CA ARG A 182 -38.96 -6.11 6.20
C ARG A 182 -40.12 -6.92 6.76
N THR A 183 -41.33 -6.54 6.36
CA THR A 183 -42.55 -7.28 6.72
C THR A 183 -42.88 -8.25 5.61
N LYS A 184 -43.14 -9.49 5.97
CA LYS A 184 -43.72 -10.53 5.08
C LYS A 184 -45.14 -10.80 5.52
N TYR A 185 -46.07 -10.82 4.57
CA TYR A 185 -47.45 -11.22 4.82
C TYR A 185 -47.62 -12.72 4.62
N HIS A 186 -48.54 -13.32 5.38
CA HIS A 186 -48.87 -14.75 5.26
C HIS A 186 -49.30 -15.06 3.80
N ASP A 187 -48.78 -16.16 3.26
CA ASP A 187 -49.03 -16.64 1.90
C ASP A 187 -48.65 -15.68 0.76
N VAL A 188 -48.02 -14.57 1.03
CA VAL A 188 -47.47 -13.68 -0.02
C VAL A 188 -45.96 -13.89 -0.10
N ALA A 189 -45.44 -14.19 -1.29
CA ALA A 189 -44.01 -14.20 -1.52
C ALA A 189 -43.42 -12.79 -1.26
N THR A 190 -42.33 -12.73 -0.54
CA THR A 190 -41.57 -11.48 -0.30
C THR A 190 -40.18 -11.64 -0.89
N THR A 191 -39.69 -10.66 -1.60
CA THR A 191 -38.32 -10.72 -2.14
C THR A 191 -37.27 -10.45 -1.04
N ILE A 192 -36.22 -11.24 -1.06
CA ILE A 192 -34.99 -10.97 -0.29
C ILE A 192 -34.46 -9.60 -0.71
N ILE A 193 -34.00 -8.78 0.22
CA ILE A 193 -33.52 -7.43 -0.07
C ILE A 193 -32.39 -7.44 -1.10
N SER A 194 -32.44 -6.44 -2.00
CA SER A 194 -31.36 -6.19 -2.97
C SER A 194 -30.29 -5.24 -2.43
N ASP A 195 -30.49 -4.71 -1.24
CA ASP A 195 -29.50 -3.88 -0.55
C ASP A 195 -28.24 -4.72 -0.29
N VAL A 196 -27.12 -4.30 -0.86
CA VAL A 196 -25.83 -4.97 -0.69
C VAL A 196 -25.08 -4.29 0.46
N PRO A 197 -24.75 -5.02 1.54
CA PRO A 197 -23.87 -4.47 2.58
C PRO A 197 -22.44 -4.36 2.05
N VAL A 198 -21.64 -3.49 2.67
CA VAL A 198 -20.25 -3.21 2.31
C VAL A 198 -19.32 -3.62 3.44
N CYS A 199 -18.22 -4.29 3.12
CA CYS A 199 -17.14 -4.62 4.04
C CYS A 199 -15.81 -4.50 3.31
N ALA A 200 -14.89 -3.68 3.82
CA ALA A 200 -13.58 -3.50 3.20
C ALA A 200 -12.79 -4.82 3.20
N GLY A 201 -12.25 -5.21 2.06
CA GLY A 201 -11.50 -6.46 1.87
C GLY A 201 -12.35 -7.71 1.72
N TYR A 202 -13.66 -7.56 1.56
CA TYR A 202 -14.57 -8.68 1.39
C TYR A 202 -15.65 -8.36 0.36
N THR A 203 -15.94 -9.34 -0.49
CA THR A 203 -17.03 -9.30 -1.46
C THR A 203 -18.27 -9.97 -0.88
N PHE A 204 -19.43 -9.28 -0.93
CA PHE A 204 -20.71 -9.86 -0.54
C PHE A 204 -21.15 -10.96 -1.53
N VAL A 205 -21.45 -12.15 -1.00
CA VAL A 205 -21.82 -13.34 -1.81
C VAL A 205 -23.32 -13.57 -1.84
N GLY A 206 -24.05 -13.12 -0.82
CA GLY A 206 -25.49 -13.36 -0.67
C GLY A 206 -25.87 -13.55 0.79
N TRP A 207 -27.01 -14.17 1.05
CA TRP A 207 -27.60 -14.33 2.37
C TRP A 207 -27.71 -15.79 2.80
N ASN A 208 -27.62 -16.04 4.09
CA ASN A 208 -27.94 -17.34 4.70
C ASN A 208 -28.64 -17.10 6.04
N GLU A 209 -29.51 -18.03 6.47
CA GLU A 209 -30.18 -17.96 7.76
C GLU A 209 -29.27 -18.37 8.93
N THR A 210 -28.09 -18.90 8.67
CA THR A 210 -27.11 -19.29 9.68
C THR A 210 -25.92 -18.33 9.62
N SER A 211 -25.65 -17.62 10.72
CA SER A 211 -24.60 -16.59 10.81
C SER A 211 -23.17 -17.13 10.62
N THR A 212 -22.96 -18.42 10.88
CA THR A 212 -21.66 -19.10 10.72
C THR A 212 -21.49 -19.80 9.37
N SER A 213 -22.47 -19.71 8.46
CA SER A 213 -22.36 -20.29 7.12
C SER A 213 -21.34 -19.52 6.27
N THR A 214 -20.64 -20.27 5.41
CA THR A 214 -19.75 -19.72 4.37
C THR A 214 -20.36 -19.79 2.98
N ILE A 215 -21.61 -20.30 2.88
CA ILE A 215 -22.32 -20.51 1.61
C ILE A 215 -23.59 -19.65 1.63
N ALA A 216 -23.81 -18.85 0.59
CA ALA A 216 -25.05 -18.12 0.40
C ALA A 216 -26.15 -19.05 -0.12
N THR A 217 -27.31 -19.04 0.54
CA THR A 217 -28.51 -19.80 0.14
C THR A 217 -29.47 -18.92 -0.63
N TYR A 218 -29.47 -17.62 -0.36
CA TYR A 218 -30.37 -16.66 -0.98
C TYR A 218 -29.59 -15.55 -1.66
N GLN A 219 -30.12 -15.10 -2.81
CA GLN A 219 -29.61 -13.91 -3.51
C GLN A 219 -30.58 -12.75 -3.34
N GLY A 220 -30.09 -11.52 -3.44
CA GLY A 220 -30.95 -10.34 -3.48
C GLY A 220 -31.98 -10.45 -4.63
N GLY A 221 -33.23 -10.10 -4.36
CA GLY A 221 -34.33 -10.25 -5.30
C GLY A 221 -34.94 -11.66 -5.38
N SER A 222 -34.36 -12.69 -4.75
CA SER A 222 -34.94 -14.03 -4.70
C SER A 222 -36.24 -14.05 -3.88
N PRO A 223 -37.25 -14.82 -4.30
CA PRO A 223 -38.48 -14.92 -3.52
C PRO A 223 -38.29 -15.75 -2.24
N PHE A 224 -38.93 -15.32 -1.17
CA PHE A 224 -39.04 -16.03 0.10
C PHE A 224 -40.51 -16.34 0.39
N TYR A 225 -40.84 -17.62 0.45
CA TYR A 225 -42.24 -18.09 0.53
C TYR A 225 -42.66 -18.47 1.97
N ASP A 226 -41.71 -18.82 2.84
CA ASP A 226 -42.04 -19.41 4.14
C ASP A 226 -42.83 -18.46 5.04
N ASN A 227 -43.90 -18.97 5.64
CA ASN A 227 -44.76 -18.24 6.57
C ASN A 227 -44.20 -18.26 7.98
N ARG A 228 -43.03 -17.59 8.20
CA ARG A 228 -42.31 -17.50 9.48
C ARG A 228 -41.46 -16.27 9.56
N ASN A 229 -41.08 -15.90 10.77
CA ASN A 229 -39.98 -14.96 10.97
C ASN A 229 -38.67 -15.60 10.49
N ALA A 230 -37.79 -14.80 9.88
CA ALA A 230 -36.47 -15.26 9.45
C ALA A 230 -35.41 -14.17 9.67
N ASP A 231 -34.23 -14.62 10.04
CA ASP A 231 -33.04 -13.79 10.16
C ASP A 231 -32.06 -14.21 9.06
N PHE A 232 -31.61 -13.23 8.28
CA PHE A 232 -30.67 -13.41 7.18
C PHE A 232 -29.35 -12.75 7.52
N TYR A 233 -28.28 -13.49 7.36
CA TYR A 233 -26.90 -13.04 7.64
C TYR A 233 -26.15 -12.93 6.32
N ALA A 234 -25.48 -11.81 6.11
CA ALA A 234 -24.62 -11.61 4.95
C ALA A 234 -23.49 -12.64 4.95
N ILE A 235 -23.22 -13.20 3.78
CA ILE A 235 -22.12 -14.12 3.52
C ILE A 235 -21.06 -13.39 2.73
N TRP A 236 -19.81 -13.52 3.17
CA TRP A 236 -18.66 -12.80 2.67
C TRP A 236 -17.60 -13.73 2.11
N ALA A 237 -17.01 -13.36 0.98
CA ALA A 237 -15.79 -13.94 0.46
C ALA A 237 -14.64 -12.94 0.65
N PRO A 238 -13.50 -13.32 1.25
CA PRO A 238 -12.37 -12.42 1.38
C PRO A 238 -11.78 -12.10 0.00
N ASP A 239 -11.49 -10.84 -0.24
CA ASP A 239 -10.80 -10.39 -1.45
C ASP A 239 -9.33 -10.82 -1.40
N ALA A 240 -8.68 -10.94 -2.56
CA ALA A 240 -7.27 -11.27 -2.66
C ALA A 240 -6.47 -10.03 -3.06
N PHE A 241 -5.37 -9.80 -2.34
CA PHE A 241 -4.43 -8.72 -2.58
C PHE A 241 -3.02 -9.27 -2.79
N THR A 242 -2.15 -8.47 -3.39
CA THR A 242 -0.82 -8.88 -3.82
C THR A 242 0.23 -8.41 -2.84
N VAL A 243 1.17 -9.29 -2.48
CA VAL A 243 2.44 -8.91 -1.84
C VAL A 243 3.50 -8.81 -2.92
N ASN A 244 4.09 -7.63 -3.07
CA ASN A 244 5.16 -7.33 -4.01
C ASN A 244 6.48 -7.11 -3.27
N TYR A 245 7.59 -7.59 -3.85
CA TYR A 245 8.92 -7.42 -3.30
C TYR A 245 9.79 -6.59 -4.25
N HIS A 246 10.44 -5.55 -3.73
CA HIS A 246 11.25 -4.60 -4.50
C HIS A 246 12.71 -4.64 -4.04
N ALA A 247 13.64 -4.75 -4.99
CA ALA A 247 15.09 -4.77 -4.69
C ALA A 247 15.63 -3.44 -4.14
N ASN A 248 14.88 -2.35 -4.23
CA ASN A 248 15.18 -1.03 -3.64
C ASN A 248 16.62 -0.54 -3.87
N GLY A 249 17.05 -0.57 -5.11
CA GLY A 249 18.39 -0.17 -5.53
C GLY A 249 19.49 -1.21 -5.32
N GLY A 250 19.13 -2.42 -4.91
CA GLY A 250 20.02 -3.59 -4.94
C GLY A 250 19.96 -4.34 -6.26
N SER A 251 20.89 -5.27 -6.44
CA SER A 251 20.97 -6.21 -7.56
C SER A 251 20.53 -7.60 -7.11
N GLY A 252 20.03 -8.40 -8.05
CA GLY A 252 19.46 -9.72 -7.79
C GLY A 252 17.97 -9.74 -8.08
N THR A 253 17.34 -10.91 -7.93
CA THR A 253 15.91 -11.09 -8.19
C THR A 253 15.15 -11.12 -6.88
N PRO A 254 14.23 -10.18 -6.63
CA PRO A 254 13.33 -10.25 -5.48
C PRO A 254 12.42 -11.48 -5.58
N PRO A 255 11.79 -11.93 -4.48
CA PRO A 255 10.73 -12.93 -4.53
C PRO A 255 9.62 -12.52 -5.51
N ALA A 256 9.03 -13.50 -6.17
CA ALA A 256 7.90 -13.25 -7.06
C ALA A 256 6.70 -12.73 -6.26
N SER A 257 5.93 -11.83 -6.86
CA SER A 257 4.67 -11.36 -6.28
C SER A 257 3.69 -12.53 -6.13
N ALA A 258 2.94 -12.54 -5.03
CA ALA A 258 1.97 -13.59 -4.73
C ALA A 258 0.69 -12.98 -4.16
N GLN A 259 -0.46 -13.60 -4.48
CA GLN A 259 -1.77 -13.18 -3.98
C GLN A 259 -2.14 -13.93 -2.70
N TYR A 260 -2.74 -13.21 -1.78
CA TYR A 260 -3.22 -13.71 -0.49
C TYR A 260 -4.60 -13.14 -0.21
N SER A 261 -5.50 -13.96 0.32
CA SER A 261 -6.81 -13.46 0.77
C SER A 261 -6.67 -12.58 2.00
N THR A 262 -7.50 -11.55 2.11
CA THR A 262 -7.61 -10.71 3.32
C THR A 262 -7.69 -11.56 4.58
N GLY A 263 -6.90 -11.22 5.61
CA GLY A 263 -6.82 -11.95 6.88
C GLY A 263 -6.04 -13.26 6.83
N SER A 264 -5.53 -13.69 5.66
CA SER A 264 -4.65 -14.87 5.60
C SER A 264 -3.23 -14.53 6.06
N THR A 265 -2.54 -15.53 6.60
CA THR A 265 -1.16 -15.36 7.06
C THR A 265 -0.19 -15.32 5.89
N VAL A 266 0.59 -14.26 5.80
CA VAL A 266 1.70 -14.10 4.86
C VAL A 266 3.01 -14.38 5.59
N THR A 267 3.88 -15.20 5.01
CA THR A 267 5.25 -15.40 5.50
C THR A 267 6.21 -14.57 4.64
N VAL A 268 6.98 -13.69 5.29
CA VAL A 268 7.96 -12.82 4.65
C VAL A 268 9.10 -13.63 4.05
N GLN A 269 9.30 -13.52 2.73
CA GLN A 269 10.26 -14.31 1.99
C GLN A 269 11.70 -13.79 2.14
N ASN A 270 12.68 -14.70 2.08
CA ASN A 270 14.09 -14.32 1.95
C ASN A 270 14.45 -14.02 0.49
N ALA A 271 15.53 -13.29 0.26
CA ALA A 271 16.04 -12.99 -1.06
C ALA A 271 17.58 -12.96 -1.10
N GLN A 272 18.15 -13.28 -2.26
CA GLN A 272 19.59 -13.15 -2.52
C GLN A 272 19.83 -11.81 -3.21
N LEU A 273 19.72 -10.72 -2.44
CA LEU A 273 19.94 -9.36 -2.94
C LEU A 273 21.30 -8.84 -2.47
N THR A 274 21.98 -8.13 -3.37
CA THR A 274 23.29 -7.52 -3.12
C THR A 274 23.25 -6.03 -3.39
N LYS A 275 24.02 -5.26 -2.60
CA LYS A 275 24.26 -3.83 -2.83
C LYS A 275 25.69 -3.54 -2.37
N THR A 276 26.42 -2.74 -3.14
CA THR A 276 27.83 -2.40 -2.85
C THR A 276 27.98 -1.91 -1.42
N ASN A 277 28.92 -2.49 -0.67
CA ASN A 277 29.23 -2.18 0.72
C ASN A 277 28.03 -2.25 1.68
N CYS A 278 27.05 -3.08 1.33
CA CYS A 278 25.86 -3.28 2.15
C CYS A 278 25.48 -4.76 2.20
N GLN A 279 24.83 -5.15 3.28
CA GLN A 279 24.19 -6.44 3.48
C GLN A 279 22.67 -6.27 3.46
N PHE A 280 21.96 -7.17 2.79
CA PHE A 280 20.50 -7.24 2.86
C PHE A 280 20.07 -7.64 4.28
N ALA A 281 19.19 -6.85 4.89
CA ALA A 281 18.79 -6.99 6.29
C ALA A 281 17.34 -7.49 6.46
N GLY A 282 16.48 -7.30 5.46
CA GLY A 282 15.07 -7.61 5.51
C GLY A 282 14.23 -6.62 4.72
N TRP A 283 12.97 -6.46 5.07
CA TRP A 283 12.00 -5.71 4.30
C TRP A 283 11.32 -4.62 5.11
N SER A 284 10.86 -3.56 4.44
CA SER A 284 10.02 -2.49 5.00
C SER A 284 8.97 -2.08 3.98
N GLU A 285 7.81 -1.66 4.42
CA GLU A 285 6.77 -1.07 3.54
C GLU A 285 7.13 0.35 3.07
N ASN A 286 8.17 0.95 3.65
CA ASN A 286 8.68 2.25 3.25
C ASN A 286 10.00 2.11 2.51
N SER A 287 10.05 2.49 1.23
CA SER A 287 11.25 2.43 0.38
C SER A 287 12.43 3.28 0.90
N GLY A 288 12.17 4.33 1.70
CA GLY A 288 13.18 5.18 2.32
C GLY A 288 13.65 4.72 3.70
N SER A 289 13.10 3.62 4.24
CA SER A 289 13.43 3.15 5.57
C SER A 289 14.83 2.52 5.63
N SER A 290 15.57 2.84 6.69
CA SER A 290 16.77 2.12 7.12
C SER A 290 16.46 1.03 8.15
N LEU A 291 15.19 0.88 8.55
CA LEU A 291 14.73 -0.08 9.56
C LEU A 291 13.91 -1.19 8.90
N VAL A 292 14.08 -2.40 9.38
CA VAL A 292 13.31 -3.56 8.94
C VAL A 292 12.01 -3.62 9.74
N ASP A 293 10.87 -3.50 9.07
CA ASP A 293 9.54 -3.66 9.67
C ASP A 293 9.08 -5.12 9.55
N ASN A 294 9.46 -5.76 8.45
CA ASN A 294 9.10 -7.12 8.11
C ASN A 294 10.36 -8.02 8.05
N PRO A 295 10.80 -8.62 9.18
CA PRO A 295 11.94 -9.52 9.21
C PRO A 295 11.73 -10.76 8.36
N ILE A 296 12.79 -11.28 7.76
CA ILE A 296 12.77 -12.52 6.99
C ILE A 296 12.23 -13.67 7.86
N GLY A 297 11.23 -14.39 7.35
CA GLY A 297 10.58 -15.50 8.05
C GLY A 297 9.54 -15.07 9.09
N SER A 298 9.37 -13.78 9.36
CA SER A 298 8.24 -13.29 10.16
C SER A 298 6.91 -13.46 9.40
N THR A 299 5.81 -13.29 10.11
CA THR A 299 4.47 -13.38 9.52
C THR A 299 3.66 -12.15 9.85
N PHE A 300 2.75 -11.78 8.93
CA PHE A 300 1.71 -10.78 9.15
C PHE A 300 0.39 -11.26 8.53
N GLU A 301 -0.72 -10.69 8.96
CA GLU A 301 -2.03 -10.94 8.33
C GLU A 301 -2.20 -10.02 7.13
N MET A 302 -2.63 -10.60 5.98
CA MET A 302 -2.85 -9.83 4.75
C MET A 302 -3.91 -8.75 4.96
N PRO A 303 -3.57 -7.48 4.78
CA PRO A 303 -4.53 -6.39 4.88
C PRO A 303 -5.50 -6.40 3.68
N ASN A 304 -6.44 -5.45 3.68
CA ASN A 304 -7.41 -5.26 2.58
C ASN A 304 -6.88 -4.36 1.45
N HIS A 305 -5.59 -4.44 1.18
CA HIS A 305 -4.89 -3.73 0.09
C HIS A 305 -3.60 -4.46 -0.27
N ASP A 306 -3.04 -4.14 -1.42
CA ASP A 306 -1.73 -4.64 -1.83
C ASP A 306 -0.63 -4.15 -0.87
N VAL A 307 0.36 -5.01 -0.63
CA VAL A 307 1.51 -4.73 0.22
C VAL A 307 2.77 -4.71 -0.64
N ASP A 308 3.49 -3.59 -0.60
CA ASP A 308 4.78 -3.41 -1.24
C ASP A 308 5.90 -3.50 -0.19
N LEU A 309 6.80 -4.47 -0.34
CA LEU A 309 7.95 -4.69 0.55
C LEU A 309 9.24 -4.29 -0.16
N TYR A 310 9.93 -3.31 0.39
CA TYR A 310 11.18 -2.76 -0.13
C TYR A 310 12.36 -3.30 0.67
N ALA A 311 13.40 -3.76 -0.03
CA ALA A 311 14.61 -4.26 0.60
C ALA A 311 15.31 -3.17 1.43
N VAL A 312 15.65 -3.52 2.67
CA VAL A 312 16.45 -2.70 3.58
C VAL A 312 17.88 -3.22 3.56
N TYR A 313 18.84 -2.30 3.40
CA TYR A 313 20.25 -2.61 3.34
C TYR A 313 21.00 -1.96 4.51
N MET A 314 21.81 -2.76 5.16
CA MET A 314 22.69 -2.36 6.23
C MET A 314 24.09 -2.10 5.66
N PRO A 315 24.67 -0.89 5.84
CA PRO A 315 26.08 -0.63 5.48
C PRO A 315 27.01 -1.61 6.20
N THR A 316 27.98 -2.14 5.47
CA THR A 316 29.02 -3.03 6.03
C THR A 316 30.35 -2.34 6.26
N GLU A 317 30.54 -1.16 5.68
CA GLU A 317 31.80 -0.41 5.74
C GLU A 317 31.54 1.08 6.01
N PHE A 318 32.39 1.65 6.84
CA PHE A 318 32.44 3.07 7.15
C PHE A 318 33.87 3.57 6.88
N PRO A 319 34.19 3.95 5.61
CA PRO A 319 35.50 4.43 5.27
C PRO A 319 35.77 5.80 5.90
N TYR A 320 37.05 6.17 5.97
CA TYR A 320 37.42 7.53 6.29
C TYR A 320 36.75 8.53 5.34
N ASN A 321 36.15 9.58 5.91
CA ASN A 321 35.32 10.54 5.19
C ASN A 321 35.91 11.96 5.10
N GLY A 322 37.18 12.13 5.46
CA GLY A 322 37.92 13.38 5.26
C GLY A 322 38.66 13.42 3.93
N THR A 323 39.38 14.52 3.67
CA THR A 323 40.02 14.80 2.39
C THR A 323 41.53 14.55 2.39
N ASP A 324 42.24 14.91 3.48
CA ASP A 324 43.70 14.90 3.50
C ASP A 324 44.32 14.16 4.71
N GLY A 325 43.51 13.46 5.47
CA GLY A 325 43.91 12.75 6.67
C GLY A 325 43.84 13.57 7.96
N THR A 326 43.82 14.89 7.87
CA THR A 326 43.82 15.78 9.07
C THR A 326 42.43 16.26 9.47
N ASP A 327 41.47 16.13 8.58
CA ASP A 327 40.07 16.43 8.76
C ASP A 327 39.23 15.13 8.84
N GLY A 328 37.99 15.24 9.22
CA GLY A 328 37.05 14.11 9.26
C GLY A 328 35.79 14.47 10.01
N SER A 329 34.82 13.60 9.97
CA SER A 329 33.58 13.77 10.70
C SER A 329 33.04 12.45 11.22
N ILE A 330 32.21 12.55 12.26
CA ILE A 330 31.54 11.39 12.85
C ILE A 330 30.52 10.81 11.86
N GLN A 331 30.48 9.50 11.77
CA GLN A 331 29.53 8.74 11.00
C GLN A 331 28.57 8.01 11.95
N SER A 332 27.39 7.62 11.48
CA SER A 332 26.43 6.92 12.31
C SER A 332 25.92 5.66 11.63
N PHE A 333 25.57 4.68 12.43
CA PHE A 333 24.90 3.46 12.03
C PHE A 333 23.68 3.26 12.92
N THR A 334 22.52 3.06 12.31
CA THR A 334 21.30 2.70 13.00
C THR A 334 20.99 1.23 12.73
N ALA A 335 20.83 0.44 13.79
CA ALA A 335 20.55 -0.98 13.69
C ALA A 335 19.20 -1.24 13.01
N PRO A 336 19.15 -1.89 11.86
CA PRO A 336 17.90 -2.15 11.15
C PRO A 336 17.01 -3.19 11.83
N VAL A 337 17.62 -4.09 12.62
CA VAL A 337 16.95 -5.17 13.37
C VAL A 337 17.60 -5.35 14.74
N ASP A 338 16.91 -6.00 15.67
CA ASP A 338 17.52 -6.47 16.90
C ASP A 338 18.60 -7.51 16.60
N GLY A 339 19.76 -7.38 17.22
CA GLY A 339 20.81 -8.35 16.98
C GLY A 339 22.10 -8.05 17.72
N THR A 340 23.06 -8.99 17.58
CA THR A 340 24.44 -8.78 17.98
C THR A 340 25.27 -8.42 16.76
N TYR A 341 25.84 -7.24 16.79
CA TYR A 341 26.65 -6.68 15.73
C TYR A 341 28.13 -6.79 16.10
N GLN A 342 28.93 -7.37 15.20
CA GLN A 342 30.38 -7.34 15.34
C GLN A 342 30.92 -6.10 14.63
N ILE A 343 31.53 -5.23 15.41
CA ILE A 343 32.16 -4.00 14.91
C ILE A 343 33.67 -4.24 14.88
N GLN A 344 34.25 -4.13 13.70
CA GLN A 344 35.70 -4.24 13.49
C GLN A 344 36.25 -2.88 13.20
N LEU A 345 37.34 -2.50 13.91
CA LEU A 345 37.94 -1.19 13.83
C LEU A 345 39.41 -1.33 13.43
N TRP A 346 39.83 -0.53 12.47
CA TRP A 346 41.24 -0.41 12.05
C TRP A 346 41.66 1.03 12.23
N GLY A 347 42.69 1.26 13.01
CA GLY A 347 43.33 2.56 13.16
C GLY A 347 44.00 2.99 11.85
N ALA A 348 44.08 4.26 11.62
CA ALA A 348 44.69 4.82 10.41
C ALA A 348 46.19 4.62 10.35
N LYS A 349 46.77 4.60 9.16
CA LYS A 349 48.21 4.53 8.94
C LYS A 349 48.88 5.85 9.33
N GLY A 350 50.11 5.78 9.86
CA GLY A 350 50.99 6.93 10.01
C GLY A 350 51.48 7.47 8.66
N GLY A 351 52.03 8.67 8.70
CA GLY A 351 52.71 9.30 7.56
C GLY A 351 54.10 8.74 7.33
N ARG A 352 54.59 8.88 6.13
CA ARG A 352 55.94 8.47 5.72
C ARG A 352 56.98 9.45 6.28
N SER A 353 58.16 8.92 6.63
CA SER A 353 59.33 9.71 6.96
C SER A 353 60.15 10.10 5.75
N CYS A 354 61.06 10.99 5.94
CA CYS A 354 62.09 11.35 4.98
C CYS A 354 63.46 11.22 5.64
N SER A 355 64.41 10.63 4.93
CA SER A 355 65.81 10.54 5.32
C SER A 355 66.71 10.92 4.17
N GLU A 356 67.65 11.81 4.37
CA GLU A 356 68.63 12.25 3.38
C GLU A 356 68.03 12.59 1.99
N GLY A 357 66.90 13.21 2.01
CA GLY A 357 66.19 13.57 0.79
C GLY A 357 65.36 12.45 0.12
N VAL A 358 65.29 11.28 0.72
CA VAL A 358 64.49 10.14 0.19
C VAL A 358 63.29 9.91 1.08
N VAL A 359 62.09 9.91 0.48
CA VAL A 359 60.86 9.56 1.18
C VAL A 359 60.80 8.05 1.40
N ASN A 360 60.66 7.63 2.64
CA ASN A 360 60.46 6.22 2.97
C ASN A 360 59.12 5.73 2.38
N THR A 361 59.13 4.54 1.78
CA THR A 361 57.93 3.97 1.18
C THR A 361 56.96 3.37 2.19
N ASN A 362 57.42 3.07 3.40
CA ASN A 362 56.61 2.42 4.43
C ASN A 362 55.77 3.41 5.20
N ARG A 363 54.51 3.10 5.39
CA ARG A 363 53.60 3.75 6.31
C ARG A 363 53.31 2.81 7.48
N PRO A 364 53.54 3.19 8.71
CA PRO A 364 53.21 2.37 9.86
C PRO A 364 51.68 2.09 9.90
N ASN A 365 51.33 0.82 10.10
CA ASN A 365 49.94 0.43 10.17
C ASN A 365 49.31 0.82 11.52
N GLY A 366 48.03 1.16 11.48
CA GLY A 366 47.20 1.27 12.66
C GLY A 366 46.90 -0.07 13.31
N GLY A 367 46.43 -0.04 14.53
CA GLY A 367 45.95 -1.20 15.26
C GLY A 367 44.62 -1.74 14.75
N TYR A 368 44.29 -2.92 15.19
CA TYR A 368 43.00 -3.56 14.94
C TYR A 368 42.36 -3.98 16.25
N THR A 369 41.06 -3.79 16.36
CA THR A 369 40.23 -4.35 17.43
C THR A 369 38.83 -4.66 16.93
N TYR A 370 38.10 -5.45 17.69
CA TYR A 370 36.69 -5.68 17.44
C TYR A 370 35.92 -5.69 18.75
N VAL A 371 34.62 -5.42 18.64
CA VAL A 371 33.66 -5.50 19.73
C VAL A 371 32.36 -6.11 19.23
N ASN A 372 31.75 -6.98 20.03
CA ASN A 372 30.41 -7.45 19.82
C ASN A 372 29.46 -6.64 20.70
N VAL A 373 28.49 -5.98 20.08
CA VAL A 373 27.52 -5.15 20.79
C VAL A 373 26.10 -5.61 20.45
N ARG A 374 25.23 -5.76 21.45
CA ARG A 374 23.82 -6.01 21.24
C ARG A 374 23.11 -4.68 21.04
N LEU A 375 22.47 -4.54 19.89
CA LEU A 375 21.68 -3.36 19.54
C LEU A 375 20.23 -3.76 19.35
N THR A 376 19.34 -2.87 19.75
CA THR A 376 17.91 -2.97 19.41
C THR A 376 17.63 -2.23 18.11
N ARG A 377 16.61 -2.64 17.39
CA ARG A 377 16.13 -1.97 16.16
C ARG A 377 15.94 -0.47 16.42
N GLY A 378 16.52 0.36 15.56
CA GLY A 378 16.48 1.80 15.68
C GLY A 378 17.55 2.40 16.60
N GLN A 379 18.29 1.59 17.35
CA GLN A 379 19.42 2.09 18.16
C GLN A 379 20.56 2.52 17.26
N THR A 380 21.09 3.72 17.53
CA THR A 380 22.16 4.32 16.75
C THR A 380 23.47 4.26 17.53
N ILE A 381 24.55 3.89 16.84
CA ILE A 381 25.92 4.01 17.27
C ILE A 381 26.72 4.91 16.33
N PHE A 382 27.85 5.38 16.76
CA PHE A 382 28.64 6.39 16.07
C PHE A 382 30.06 5.92 15.85
N PHE A 383 30.68 6.36 14.75
CA PHE A 383 32.06 6.02 14.39
C PHE A 383 32.85 7.28 14.09
N ALA A 384 34.07 7.36 14.65
CA ALA A 384 35.11 8.26 14.21
C ALA A 384 36.19 7.42 13.53
N VAL A 385 36.26 7.46 12.21
CA VAL A 385 37.28 6.72 11.44
C VAL A 385 38.52 7.59 11.32
N GLY A 386 39.63 7.13 11.88
CA GLY A 386 40.89 7.90 11.95
C GLY A 386 41.42 8.29 10.57
N GLY A 387 41.93 9.50 10.47
CA GLY A 387 42.65 9.98 9.29
C GLY A 387 44.12 9.54 9.31
N HIS A 388 44.71 9.34 8.14
CA HIS A 388 46.11 9.01 8.04
C HIS A 388 47.01 10.20 8.47
N GLY A 389 48.15 9.93 9.02
CA GLY A 389 49.16 10.97 9.31
C GLY A 389 49.73 11.54 8.01
N SER A 390 50.05 12.84 8.04
CA SER A 390 50.69 13.51 6.92
C SER A 390 52.09 12.98 6.65
N ASP A 391 52.44 12.82 5.38
CA ASP A 391 53.79 12.49 4.98
C ASP A 391 54.74 13.66 5.23
N ASN A 392 56.00 13.36 5.54
CA ASN A 392 57.05 14.36 5.46
C ASN A 392 57.32 14.64 3.97
N ASP A 393 56.92 15.81 3.50
CA ASP A 393 57.05 16.27 2.13
C ASP A 393 58.16 17.33 1.98
N PHE A 394 59.02 17.14 0.99
CA PHE A 394 60.07 18.08 0.63
C PHE A 394 59.60 19.47 0.21
N SER A 395 58.32 19.62 -0.15
CA SER A 395 57.78 20.87 -0.67
C SER A 395 57.56 21.94 0.41
N ARG A 396 57.61 21.58 1.69
CA ARG A 396 57.40 22.53 2.80
C ARG A 396 58.66 23.29 3.13
N SER A 397 58.50 24.55 3.38
CA SER A 397 59.50 25.62 3.53
C SER A 397 60.81 25.23 4.22
N ARG A 398 61.92 25.71 3.64
CA ARG A 398 63.33 25.47 4.08
C ARG A 398 63.73 26.25 5.30
N THR A 399 62.93 27.16 5.85
CA THR A 399 63.32 28.17 6.79
C THR A 399 62.77 28.05 8.20
N ALA A 400 61.88 27.11 8.44
CA ALA A 400 61.29 26.84 9.74
C ALA A 400 60.97 25.36 9.92
N ALA A 401 61.17 24.86 11.12
CA ALA A 401 60.68 23.59 11.57
C ALA A 401 59.15 23.54 11.37
N ALA A 402 58.69 22.67 10.49
CA ALA A 402 57.27 22.52 10.20
C ALA A 402 56.72 21.21 10.80
N ALA A 403 55.61 21.29 11.46
CA ALA A 403 54.90 20.11 11.92
C ALA A 403 54.28 19.39 10.72
N ASN A 404 54.45 18.07 10.64
CA ASN A 404 53.69 17.21 9.75
C ASN A 404 52.43 16.78 10.50
N PRO A 405 51.25 17.28 10.15
CA PRO A 405 50.05 17.06 10.95
C PRO A 405 49.77 15.58 11.19
N GLY A 406 49.34 15.27 12.39
CA GLY A 406 48.78 13.96 12.72
C GLY A 406 47.43 13.79 12.13
N GLY A 407 47.04 12.54 11.92
CA GLY A 407 45.73 12.18 11.39
C GLY A 407 44.58 12.56 12.32
N TRP A 408 43.45 12.86 11.74
CA TRP A 408 42.21 13.17 12.46
C TRP A 408 41.87 12.06 13.46
N ASN A 409 41.27 12.44 14.56
CA ASN A 409 40.98 11.61 15.74
C ASN A 409 42.24 11.15 16.50
N GLY A 410 43.15 12.08 16.77
CA GLY A 410 44.19 11.93 17.79
C GLY A 410 45.57 11.51 17.29
N GLY A 411 45.88 11.65 16.01
CA GLY A 411 47.23 11.47 15.50
C GLY A 411 48.17 12.56 16.00
N GLY A 412 49.36 12.20 16.49
CA GLY A 412 50.41 13.16 16.89
C GLY A 412 51.11 13.77 15.67
N ASN A 413 51.56 15.00 15.79
CA ASN A 413 52.31 15.64 14.71
C ASN A 413 53.71 15.06 14.59
N GLY A 414 54.13 14.79 13.38
CA GLY A 414 55.51 14.58 13.02
C GLY A 414 56.25 15.91 12.89
N PHE A 415 57.56 15.86 12.70
CA PHE A 415 58.40 17.03 12.64
C PHE A 415 59.40 16.96 11.48
N THR A 416 59.54 18.04 10.73
CA THR A 416 60.58 18.21 9.70
C THR A 416 61.66 19.09 10.24
N ASP A 417 62.92 18.62 10.23
CA ASP A 417 64.05 19.43 10.62
C ASP A 417 64.28 20.52 9.57
N ALA A 418 64.64 21.70 10.06
CA ALA A 418 65.24 22.73 9.22
C ALA A 418 66.63 22.23 8.81
N ALA A 419 66.77 21.83 7.55
CA ALA A 419 68.02 21.25 7.04
C ALA A 419 69.16 22.22 7.07
N VAL A 420 69.91 22.19 8.16
CA VAL A 420 71.22 22.93 8.30
C VAL A 420 72.30 21.88 8.53
N ASP A 421 73.30 21.84 7.68
CA ASP A 421 74.45 21.01 7.90
C ASP A 421 75.27 21.57 9.11
N GLU A 422 76.25 20.80 9.59
CA GLU A 422 77.11 21.21 10.72
C GLU A 422 77.88 22.49 10.43
N GLY A 423 77.84 23.02 9.23
CA GLY A 423 78.41 24.28 8.79
C GLY A 423 77.46 25.44 8.63
N GLY A 424 76.13 25.25 8.93
CA GLY A 424 75.12 26.29 8.82
C GLY A 424 74.57 26.49 7.38
N ASN A 425 74.90 25.62 6.42
CA ASN A 425 74.44 25.68 5.07
C ASN A 425 73.18 24.77 4.84
N PHE A 426 72.25 25.26 4.08
CA PHE A 426 71.10 24.49 3.70
C PHE A 426 71.49 23.49 2.60
N SER A 427 71.55 22.19 2.92
CA SER A 427 71.81 21.13 1.96
C SER A 427 70.48 20.36 1.63
N SER A 428 70.27 20.10 0.34
CA SER A 428 69.11 19.31 -0.12
C SER A 428 69.16 17.84 0.32
N ASN A 429 70.35 17.36 0.75
CA ASN A 429 70.58 15.97 1.13
C ASN A 429 70.49 15.69 2.64
N THR A 430 70.26 16.69 3.47
CA THR A 430 70.22 16.54 4.96
C THR A 430 68.81 16.70 5.53
N ARG A 431 67.83 16.69 4.70
CA ARG A 431 66.43 16.79 5.16
C ARG A 431 65.99 15.49 5.79
N GLU A 432 65.70 15.58 7.05
CA GLU A 432 65.25 14.49 7.88
C GLU A 432 63.94 14.87 8.56
N GLY A 433 63.08 13.90 8.78
CA GLY A 433 61.88 14.16 9.55
C GLY A 433 60.95 12.97 9.63
N SER A 434 60.10 13.02 10.61
CA SER A 434 59.06 12.01 10.83
C SER A 434 57.76 12.43 10.17
N GLY A 435 56.99 11.43 9.70
CA GLY A 435 55.61 11.64 9.34
C GLY A 435 54.71 11.86 10.55
N GLY A 436 53.55 12.38 10.37
CA GLY A 436 52.51 12.46 11.40
C GLY A 436 51.98 11.08 11.79
N GLY A 437 51.56 10.89 13.01
CA GLY A 437 50.86 9.67 13.44
C GLY A 437 49.47 9.60 12.85
N GLY A 438 49.00 8.38 12.57
CA GLY A 438 47.63 8.13 12.18
C GLY A 438 46.63 8.34 13.33
N GLY A 439 45.44 8.73 13.03
CA GLY A 439 44.34 8.84 13.99
C GLY A 439 43.76 7.50 14.43
N ALA A 440 43.18 7.46 15.59
CA ALA A 440 42.45 6.29 16.09
C ALA A 440 41.09 6.13 15.37
N THR A 441 40.68 4.90 15.18
CA THR A 441 39.30 4.60 14.80
C THR A 441 38.53 4.14 16.03
N ALA A 442 37.40 4.75 16.31
CA ALA A 442 36.63 4.48 17.52
C ALA A 442 35.11 4.36 17.22
N ALA A 443 34.45 3.55 18.03
CA ALA A 443 33.01 3.38 18.02
C ALA A 443 32.41 3.82 19.37
N TYR A 444 31.23 4.45 19.32
CA TYR A 444 30.59 5.07 20.47
C TYR A 444 29.11 4.81 20.54
N THR A 445 28.52 4.84 21.77
CA THR A 445 27.07 4.78 22.01
C THR A 445 26.38 6.13 21.89
N ALA A 446 27.12 7.24 21.92
CA ALA A 446 26.57 8.59 21.79
C ALA A 446 27.58 9.51 21.07
N SER A 447 27.08 10.46 20.29
CA SER A 447 27.93 11.51 19.68
C SER A 447 28.29 12.61 20.69
N VAL A 448 29.55 12.98 20.76
CA VAL A 448 30.05 14.05 21.63
C VAL A 448 30.98 14.97 20.84
N GLY A 449 30.65 16.25 20.80
CA GLY A 449 31.43 17.25 20.05
C GLY A 449 31.53 16.92 18.57
N ASP A 450 32.72 17.04 17.99
CA ASP A 450 33.02 16.65 16.60
C ASP A 450 33.23 15.13 16.42
N GLY A 451 33.07 14.35 17.51
CA GLY A 451 33.21 12.89 17.50
C GLY A 451 34.64 12.39 17.73
N GLN A 452 35.63 13.27 17.85
CA GLN A 452 37.00 12.84 18.14
C GLN A 452 37.12 12.18 19.51
N LEU A 453 37.99 11.18 19.64
CA LEU A 453 38.18 10.39 20.86
C LEU A 453 38.48 11.25 22.08
N VAL A 454 39.19 12.37 21.91
CA VAL A 454 39.52 13.32 23.00
C VAL A 454 38.27 13.89 23.70
N ASN A 455 37.17 14.02 23.00
CA ASN A 455 35.90 14.54 23.56
C ASN A 455 35.21 13.57 24.52
N TYR A 456 35.66 12.32 24.54
CA TYR A 456 35.12 11.28 25.42
C TYR A 456 35.93 11.13 26.72
N SER A 457 36.91 12.03 26.97
CA SER A 457 37.57 12.11 28.25
C SER A 457 36.55 12.33 29.37
N GLY A 458 36.55 11.46 30.38
CA GLY A 458 35.51 11.44 31.42
C GLY A 458 34.19 10.80 31.04
N ARG A 459 34.05 10.31 29.81
CA ARG A 459 32.84 9.64 29.27
C ARG A 459 33.14 8.24 28.74
N MET A 460 34.03 7.51 29.40
CA MET A 460 34.51 6.19 28.97
C MET A 460 33.40 5.17 28.76
N GLY A 461 32.30 5.29 29.48
CA GLY A 461 31.12 4.41 29.31
C GLY A 461 30.43 4.54 27.95
N ASN A 462 30.71 5.59 27.18
CA ASN A 462 30.16 5.76 25.83
C ASN A 462 31.06 5.14 24.77
N ILE A 463 32.25 4.64 25.10
CA ILE A 463 33.18 4.05 24.15
C ILE A 463 32.92 2.55 24.05
N LEU A 464 32.63 2.08 22.86
CA LEU A 464 32.44 0.64 22.54
C LEU A 464 33.79 -0.02 22.24
N GLY A 465 34.65 0.64 21.49
CA GLY A 465 35.97 0.15 21.13
C GLY A 465 36.83 1.21 20.48
N VAL A 466 38.13 1.02 20.52
CA VAL A 466 39.12 1.91 19.90
C VAL A 466 40.24 1.08 19.27
N ALA A 467 40.56 1.36 18.01
CA ALA A 467 41.80 0.91 17.38
C ALA A 467 42.77 2.10 17.23
N GLY A 468 43.91 2.03 17.84
CA GLY A 468 44.91 3.09 17.78
C GLY A 468 45.47 3.31 16.38
N GLY A 469 45.77 4.55 16.02
CA GLY A 469 46.46 4.86 14.76
C GLY A 469 47.93 4.39 14.78
N GLY A 470 48.50 4.22 13.60
CA GLY A 470 49.93 3.95 13.43
C GLY A 470 50.79 5.16 13.86
N ALA A 471 51.98 4.92 14.42
CA ALA A 471 52.93 5.99 14.67
C ALA A 471 53.34 6.67 13.35
N GLY A 472 53.79 7.90 13.39
CA GLY A 472 54.52 8.49 12.27
C GLY A 472 55.84 7.72 12.04
N ALA A 473 56.19 7.47 10.78
CA ALA A 473 57.47 6.84 10.47
C ALA A 473 58.62 7.72 10.96
N ASN A 474 59.61 7.12 11.61
CA ASN A 474 60.80 7.83 12.05
C ASN A 474 61.91 7.82 10.98
N TYR A 475 62.92 8.64 11.22
CA TYR A 475 64.09 8.78 10.34
C TYR A 475 64.79 7.45 10.05
N SER A 476 64.92 6.55 11.02
CA SER A 476 65.62 5.27 10.89
C SER A 476 64.80 4.15 10.27
N GLY A 477 63.56 4.41 9.89
CA GLY A 477 62.64 3.43 9.28
C GLY A 477 62.13 2.35 10.26
N THR A 478 62.42 2.49 11.57
CA THR A 478 61.83 1.62 12.61
C THR A 478 60.50 2.20 13.05
N ASP A 479 59.49 1.70 12.44
CA ASP A 479 58.12 2.21 12.61
C ASP A 479 57.46 1.58 13.84
N GLY A 480 56.95 2.43 14.74
CA GLY A 480 55.97 2.00 15.72
C GLY A 480 54.60 1.85 15.07
N TYR A 481 53.92 0.73 15.26
CA TYR A 481 52.56 0.57 14.80
C TYR A 481 51.61 0.51 15.98
N GLY A 482 50.43 1.09 15.77
CA GLY A 482 49.32 0.88 16.68
C GLY A 482 48.98 -0.59 16.69
N GLY A 483 48.73 -1.19 17.80
CA GLY A 483 48.49 -2.62 17.81
C GLY A 483 47.54 -3.08 18.89
N GLY A 484 46.67 -4.01 18.62
CA GLY A 484 45.90 -4.81 19.53
C GLY A 484 45.71 -4.26 20.94
N THR A 485 46.07 -5.06 21.96
CA THR A 485 46.05 -4.63 23.37
C THR A 485 47.28 -3.79 23.77
N SER A 486 48.30 -3.73 22.92
CA SER A 486 49.47 -2.89 23.08
C SER A 486 50.02 -2.47 21.72
N GLY A 487 50.63 -1.29 21.66
CA GLY A 487 51.33 -0.80 20.47
C GLY A 487 52.52 -1.69 20.09
N GLY A 488 52.91 -1.65 18.80
CA GLY A 488 54.12 -2.34 18.31
C GLY A 488 55.40 -1.63 18.77
N ASN A 489 56.55 -2.20 18.38
CA ASN A 489 57.89 -1.76 18.79
C ASN A 489 58.20 -0.34 18.29
N GLY A 490 57.91 0.66 19.10
CA GLY A 490 58.32 2.04 18.97
C GLY A 490 58.80 2.56 20.32
N SER A 491 59.52 3.68 20.33
CA SER A 491 60.10 4.21 21.56
C SER A 491 59.05 4.52 22.64
N TYR A 492 57.79 4.60 22.31
CA TYR A 492 56.66 4.92 23.18
C TYR A 492 55.41 4.13 22.86
N ALA A 493 55.48 2.79 22.95
CA ALA A 493 54.33 1.94 22.76
C ALA A 493 53.30 2.13 23.88
N GLY A 494 52.08 2.56 23.53
CA GLY A 494 50.97 2.66 24.47
C GLY A 494 50.15 1.35 24.53
N THR A 495 49.43 1.14 25.62
CA THR A 495 48.45 0.08 25.76
C THR A 495 47.02 0.65 25.66
N GLN A 496 45.98 -0.19 25.66
CA GLN A 496 44.61 0.27 25.74
C GLN A 496 44.29 1.13 26.97
N SER A 497 45.08 0.99 28.03
CA SER A 497 44.93 1.73 29.30
C SER A 497 46.00 2.79 29.53
N THR A 498 47.05 2.83 28.72
CA THR A 498 48.16 3.77 28.84
C THR A 498 48.44 4.44 27.50
N GLY A 499 48.61 5.74 27.52
CA GLY A 499 48.97 6.57 26.37
C GLY A 499 49.42 7.93 26.84
N TYR A 500 49.95 8.75 25.93
CA TYR A 500 50.43 10.10 26.25
C TYR A 500 49.32 10.99 26.80
N ALA A 501 48.21 11.00 26.13
CA ALA A 501 46.99 11.65 26.60
C ALA A 501 45.78 10.92 25.96
N PHE A 502 44.68 10.80 26.71
CA PHE A 502 43.48 10.15 26.22
C PHE A 502 42.98 10.79 24.90
N GLY A 503 42.90 10.00 23.85
CA GLY A 503 42.44 10.45 22.53
C GLY A 503 43.40 11.39 21.80
N ARG A 504 44.65 11.47 22.19
CA ARG A 504 45.69 12.24 21.52
C ARG A 504 46.95 11.42 21.35
N GLY A 505 47.61 11.55 20.21
CA GLY A 505 48.95 11.03 19.98
C GLY A 505 50.01 12.00 20.48
N GLU A 506 51.17 11.49 20.87
CA GLU A 506 52.35 12.29 21.17
C GLU A 506 52.88 12.92 19.88
N SER A 507 53.22 14.21 19.95
CA SER A 507 53.84 14.94 18.83
C SER A 507 55.35 14.94 18.98
N ALA A 508 56.08 14.73 17.90
CA ALA A 508 57.50 14.87 17.86
C ALA A 508 57.91 16.35 18.14
N THR A 509 58.78 16.56 19.05
CA THR A 509 59.21 17.91 19.44
C THR A 509 60.51 18.37 18.76
N SER A 510 61.30 17.45 18.24
CA SER A 510 62.51 17.71 17.45
C SER A 510 62.95 16.43 16.73
N SER A 511 63.75 16.59 15.66
CA SER A 511 64.42 15.51 14.93
C SER A 511 65.81 15.20 15.41
N ARG A 512 66.15 15.57 16.66
CA ARG A 512 67.52 15.35 17.13
C ARG A 512 67.94 13.90 17.08
N ARG A 513 69.07 13.64 16.41
CA ARG A 513 69.80 12.37 16.49
C ARG A 513 70.08 12.03 17.97
N ILE A 514 69.48 10.97 18.46
CA ILE A 514 70.00 10.29 19.64
C ILE A 514 71.09 9.38 19.10
N ARG A 515 72.35 9.76 19.45
CA ARG A 515 73.56 8.93 19.19
C ARG A 515 73.53 7.67 20.03
#